data_0bc36695448db00e0cd92bf094e5b4d1
#
_entry.id   0bc36695448db00e0cd92bf094e5b4d1
#
_cell.length_a   1.000
_cell.length_b   1.000
_cell.length_c   1.000
_cell.angle_alpha   90.00
_cell.angle_beta   90.00
_cell.angle_gamma   90.00
#
_symmetry.space_group_name_H-M   'P 1'
#
loop_
_entity.id
_entity.type
_entity.pdbx_description
1 polymer ?
#
loop_
_entity_poly.entity_id
_entity_poly.type
_entity_poly.pdbx_seq_one_letter_code
_entity_poly.pdbx_strand_id
1 'polypeptide(L)'
;FASLFSAPGGKGGVKSGVSNTAGGAGGTAATGDIRINGGTGSDGQTGSSLLTGNGGASYFGGGGRAGSQAGIAGAAPGSGGGGAYDLGFTGTAFTGGDGATGMAIVEEFA
;
A
#
# COMPACT_ATOMS: atom_id res chain seq x y z
N PHE A 1 1.47 -7.94 -25.43
CA PHE A 1 2.17 -7.57 -24.18
C PHE A 1 1.59 -8.23 -22.93
N ALA A 2 0.29 -8.59 -22.94
CA ALA A 2 -0.39 -9.10 -21.72
C ALA A 2 0.22 -10.37 -21.11
N SER A 3 0.99 -11.15 -21.85
CA SER A 3 1.64 -12.37 -21.36
C SER A 3 3.14 -12.24 -21.11
N LEU A 4 3.76 -11.12 -21.46
CA LEU A 4 5.21 -10.92 -21.34
C LEU A 4 5.64 -10.27 -20.03
N PHE A 5 4.76 -9.50 -19.43
CA PHE A 5 5.06 -8.77 -18.19
C PHE A 5 3.97 -9.00 -17.16
N SER A 6 4.36 -9.29 -15.94
CA SER A 6 3.45 -9.41 -14.80
C SER A 6 4.00 -8.58 -13.64
N ALA A 7 3.23 -7.62 -13.22
CA ALA A 7 3.52 -6.77 -12.05
C ALA A 7 2.28 -6.73 -11.16
N PRO A 8 2.03 -7.77 -10.37
CA PRO A 8 0.89 -7.80 -9.47
C PRO A 8 0.98 -6.67 -8.43
N GLY A 9 -0.16 -6.11 -8.09
CA GLY A 9 -0.28 -5.11 -7.05
C GLY A 9 0.07 -5.66 -5.66
N GLY A 10 0.35 -4.78 -4.73
CA GLY A 10 0.54 -5.13 -3.33
C GLY A 10 -0.74 -5.65 -2.69
N LYS A 11 -0.59 -6.37 -1.61
CA LYS A 11 -1.71 -6.85 -0.80
C LYS A 11 -2.19 -5.75 0.15
N GLY A 12 -3.48 -5.71 0.40
CA GLY A 12 -4.04 -4.85 1.43
C GLY A 12 -3.56 -5.26 2.83
N GLY A 13 -3.55 -4.30 3.74
CA GLY A 13 -3.32 -4.58 5.16
C GLY A 13 -4.44 -5.44 5.73
N VAL A 14 -4.14 -6.18 6.77
CA VAL A 14 -5.09 -7.09 7.44
C VAL A 14 -5.42 -6.53 8.81
N LYS A 15 -6.70 -6.53 9.15
CA LYS A 15 -7.16 -6.31 10.52
C LYS A 15 -7.73 -7.61 11.06
N SER A 16 -7.15 -8.13 12.13
CA SER A 16 -7.64 -9.30 12.85
C SER A 16 -7.91 -8.94 14.31
N GLY A 17 -9.17 -8.67 14.61
CA GLY A 17 -9.58 -8.24 15.95
C GLY A 17 -8.99 -6.89 16.36
N VAL A 18 -8.80 -6.70 17.67
CA VAL A 18 -8.27 -5.46 18.25
C VAL A 18 -6.74 -5.41 18.34
N SER A 19 -6.05 -6.47 17.95
CA SER A 19 -4.64 -6.65 18.29
C SER A 19 -3.70 -6.90 17.11
N ASN A 20 -4.19 -6.91 15.87
CA ASN A 20 -3.31 -7.16 14.74
C ASN A 20 -3.75 -6.35 13.51
N THR A 21 -2.93 -5.38 13.14
CA THR A 21 -3.13 -4.49 12.01
C THR A 21 -1.87 -4.46 11.14
N ALA A 22 -1.47 -5.62 10.68
CA ALA A 22 -0.27 -5.75 9.85
C ALA A 22 -0.43 -5.00 8.52
N GLY A 23 0.61 -4.29 8.12
CA GLY A 23 0.69 -3.66 6.82
C GLY A 23 0.66 -4.69 5.68
N GLY A 24 0.15 -4.30 4.53
CA GLY A 24 0.10 -5.16 3.36
C GLY A 24 1.48 -5.39 2.73
N ALA A 25 1.73 -6.59 2.24
CA ALA A 25 2.96 -6.88 1.50
C ALA A 25 2.98 -6.15 0.16
N GLY A 26 4.14 -5.66 -0.23
CA GLY A 26 4.35 -5.08 -1.56
C GLY A 26 4.14 -6.10 -2.68
N GLY A 27 3.81 -5.62 -3.85
CA GLY A 27 3.72 -6.45 -5.05
C GLY A 27 5.08 -7.00 -5.45
N THR A 28 5.11 -8.22 -5.95
CA THR A 28 6.34 -8.89 -6.39
C THR A 28 6.41 -8.89 -7.91
N ALA A 29 7.43 -8.26 -8.47
CA ALA A 29 7.66 -8.29 -9.91
C ALA A 29 8.11 -9.70 -10.33
N ALA A 30 7.34 -10.36 -11.17
CA ALA A 30 7.58 -11.75 -11.55
C ALA A 30 8.38 -11.90 -12.84
N THR A 31 8.23 -11.01 -13.81
CA THR A 31 8.84 -11.08 -15.14
C THR A 31 9.47 -9.76 -15.54
N GLY A 32 10.43 -9.81 -16.45
CA GLY A 32 11.18 -8.65 -16.96
C GLY A 32 12.67 -8.70 -16.59
N ASP A 33 13.49 -7.92 -17.31
CA ASP A 33 14.93 -7.88 -17.11
C ASP A 33 15.30 -7.14 -15.82
N ILE A 34 14.62 -6.05 -15.54
CA ILE A 34 14.76 -5.32 -14.28
C ILE A 34 13.48 -5.48 -13.48
N ARG A 35 13.61 -6.06 -12.30
CA ARG A 35 12.48 -6.37 -11.43
C ARG A 35 12.64 -5.64 -10.10
N ILE A 36 11.72 -4.73 -9.83
CA ILE A 36 11.70 -3.95 -8.58
C ILE A 36 10.39 -4.27 -7.86
N ASN A 37 10.51 -4.85 -6.68
CA ASN A 37 9.35 -5.13 -5.84
C ASN A 37 8.82 -3.86 -5.17
N GLY A 38 7.53 -3.80 -4.95
CA GLY A 38 6.93 -2.75 -4.13
C GLY A 38 7.34 -2.89 -2.66
N GLY A 39 7.39 -1.78 -1.95
CA GLY A 39 7.58 -1.78 -0.50
C GLY A 39 6.35 -2.29 0.24
N THR A 40 6.56 -2.83 1.44
CA THR A 40 5.46 -3.18 2.34
C THR A 40 4.86 -1.94 2.98
N GLY A 41 3.57 -1.97 3.26
CA GLY A 41 2.94 -0.98 4.14
C GLY A 41 3.39 -1.19 5.59
N SER A 42 3.35 -0.14 6.38
CA SER A 42 3.63 -0.23 7.82
C SER A 42 2.39 -0.67 8.59
N ASP A 43 2.63 -1.24 9.76
CA ASP A 43 1.54 -1.63 10.66
C ASP A 43 0.72 -0.41 11.10
N GLY A 44 -0.57 -0.63 11.30
CA GLY A 44 -1.51 0.40 11.69
C GLY A 44 -1.80 0.39 13.19
N GLN A 45 -3.05 0.72 13.55
CA GLN A 45 -3.50 0.82 14.92
C GLN A 45 -3.59 -0.56 15.59
N THR A 46 -3.05 -0.69 16.79
CA THR A 46 -3.20 -1.87 17.65
C THR A 46 -3.76 -1.46 19.02
N GLY A 47 -5.01 -1.80 19.31
CA GLY A 47 -5.69 -1.33 20.51
C GLY A 47 -5.67 0.20 20.60
N SER A 48 -5.18 0.72 21.73
CA SER A 48 -5.02 2.17 21.95
C SER A 48 -3.74 2.75 21.35
N SER A 49 -2.87 1.92 20.79
CA SER A 49 -1.60 2.37 20.21
C SER A 49 -1.76 2.66 18.73
N LEU A 50 -1.41 3.88 18.35
CA LEU A 50 -1.32 4.28 16.96
C LEU A 50 0.08 4.00 16.44
N LEU A 51 0.17 3.15 15.43
CA LEU A 51 1.35 2.97 14.62
C LEU A 51 1.22 3.79 13.34
N THR A 52 2.16 3.69 12.44
CA THR A 52 2.19 4.61 11.30
C THR A 52 1.13 4.34 10.25
N GLY A 53 0.79 3.08 9.97
CA GLY A 53 -0.24 2.69 9.01
C GLY A 53 -0.06 3.23 7.59
N ASN A 54 1.17 3.58 7.19
CA ASN A 54 1.44 4.13 5.87
C ASN A 54 1.38 3.05 4.80
N GLY A 55 0.92 3.42 3.61
CA GLY A 55 0.97 2.55 2.44
C GLY A 55 2.39 2.27 1.97
N GLY A 56 2.58 1.14 1.30
CA GLY A 56 3.87 0.77 0.75
C GLY A 56 4.35 1.74 -0.32
N ALA A 57 5.65 2.00 -0.34
CA ALA A 57 6.28 2.79 -1.40
C ALA A 57 6.39 1.98 -2.69
N SER A 58 6.36 2.67 -3.83
CA SER A 58 6.75 2.14 -5.13
C SER A 58 8.15 2.59 -5.50
N TYR A 59 8.61 2.17 -6.67
CA TYR A 59 9.86 2.70 -7.27
C TYR A 59 9.79 4.23 -7.50
N PHE A 60 8.60 4.75 -7.76
CA PHE A 60 8.38 6.16 -8.09
C PHE A 60 8.14 7.05 -6.89
N GLY A 61 7.96 6.49 -5.70
CA GLY A 61 7.76 7.29 -4.49
C GLY A 61 7.00 6.61 -3.38
N GLY A 62 6.77 7.35 -2.31
CA GLY A 62 6.12 6.86 -1.10
C GLY A 62 4.64 6.59 -1.25
N GLY A 63 4.12 5.75 -0.38
CA GLY A 63 2.69 5.49 -0.25
C GLY A 63 1.95 6.60 0.50
N GLY A 64 0.63 6.49 0.51
CA GLY A 64 -0.23 7.36 1.27
C GLY A 64 -0.01 7.22 2.78
N ARG A 65 -0.08 8.30 3.51
CA ARG A 65 0.03 8.26 4.97
C ARG A 65 -1.28 7.79 5.61
N ALA A 66 -1.18 7.26 6.80
CA ALA A 66 -2.35 7.00 7.62
C ALA A 66 -3.11 8.31 7.91
N GLY A 67 -4.41 8.22 7.92
CA GLY A 67 -5.30 9.35 8.20
C GLY A 67 -6.18 9.11 9.42
N SER A 68 -6.40 10.15 10.22
CA SER A 68 -7.42 10.15 11.24
C SER A 68 -8.79 10.12 10.56
N GLN A 69 -9.56 9.07 10.85
CA GLN A 69 -10.78 8.68 10.17
C GLN A 69 -10.47 8.00 8.82
N ALA A 70 -10.25 8.73 7.72
CA ALA A 70 -9.98 8.10 6.42
C ALA A 70 -8.46 8.08 6.10
N GLY A 71 -8.00 6.99 5.51
CA GLY A 71 -6.65 6.90 4.99
C GLY A 71 -6.42 7.80 3.78
N ILE A 72 -5.20 8.22 3.55
CA ILE A 72 -4.80 9.05 2.42
C ILE A 72 -4.36 8.18 1.25
N ALA A 73 -4.83 8.48 0.07
CA ALA A 73 -4.49 7.76 -1.14
C ALA A 73 -2.98 7.86 -1.47
N GLY A 74 -2.46 6.81 -2.11
CA GLY A 74 -1.13 6.84 -2.67
C GLY A 74 -1.03 7.85 -3.81
N ALA A 75 0.05 8.61 -3.89
CA ALA A 75 0.24 9.64 -4.89
C ALA A 75 1.23 9.23 -6.00
N ALA A 76 2.26 8.47 -5.65
CA ALA A 76 3.23 8.00 -6.63
C ALA A 76 2.71 6.78 -7.40
N PRO A 77 2.96 6.66 -8.72
CA PRO A 77 2.50 5.52 -9.50
C PRO A 77 2.84 4.19 -8.84
N GLY A 78 1.84 3.33 -8.66
CA GLY A 78 1.99 2.01 -8.05
C GLY A 78 2.17 2.01 -6.53
N SER A 79 2.12 3.15 -5.86
CA SER A 79 2.20 3.20 -4.40
C SER A 79 0.89 2.82 -3.72
N GLY A 80 0.98 2.28 -2.51
CA GLY A 80 -0.19 1.90 -1.71
C GLY A 80 -0.85 3.09 -1.02
N GLY A 81 -2.14 2.99 -0.76
CA GLY A 81 -2.85 3.93 0.10
C GLY A 81 -2.58 3.69 1.58
N GLY A 82 -2.69 4.71 2.38
CA GLY A 82 -2.54 4.64 3.83
C GLY A 82 -3.76 4.04 4.52
N GLY A 83 -3.55 3.46 5.68
CA GLY A 83 -4.62 2.97 6.53
C GLY A 83 -5.41 4.09 7.20
N ALA A 84 -6.61 3.76 7.62
CA ALA A 84 -7.43 4.61 8.47
C ALA A 84 -7.22 4.24 9.94
N TYR A 85 -7.42 5.19 10.84
CA TYR A 85 -7.45 4.89 12.26
C TYR A 85 -8.56 5.64 12.99
N ASP A 86 -9.07 5.00 14.05
CA ASP A 86 -10.10 5.54 14.94
C ASP A 86 -9.43 6.22 16.13
N LEU A 87 -9.19 7.52 16.01
CA LEU A 87 -8.51 8.32 17.05
C LEU A 87 -9.25 8.30 18.39
N GLY A 88 -10.56 8.24 18.34
CA GLY A 88 -11.42 8.30 19.54
C GLY A 88 -11.72 6.93 20.16
N PHE A 89 -11.25 5.83 19.57
CA PHE A 89 -11.59 4.46 19.99
C PHE A 89 -13.11 4.21 20.11
N THR A 90 -13.85 4.80 19.19
CA THR A 90 -15.32 4.71 19.17
C THR A 90 -15.82 3.37 18.63
N GLY A 91 -14.95 2.56 18.05
CA GLY A 91 -15.31 1.34 17.32
C GLY A 91 -15.86 1.60 15.92
N THR A 92 -15.81 2.84 15.46
CA THR A 92 -16.26 3.21 14.11
C THR A 92 -15.25 2.73 13.06
N ALA A 93 -15.75 2.10 12.01
CA ALA A 93 -14.94 1.69 10.88
C ALA A 93 -14.71 2.88 9.91
N PHE A 94 -13.48 3.07 9.51
CA PHE A 94 -13.10 4.09 8.51
C PHE A 94 -12.43 3.44 7.31
N THR A 95 -12.53 4.09 6.16
CA THR A 95 -12.00 3.58 4.90
C THR A 95 -10.50 3.87 4.78
N GLY A 96 -9.73 2.87 4.39
CA GLY A 96 -8.34 3.09 3.97
C GLY A 96 -8.25 3.94 2.70
N GLY A 97 -7.09 4.51 2.45
CA GLY A 97 -6.81 5.23 1.21
C GLY A 97 -6.61 4.28 0.02
N ASP A 98 -6.96 4.74 -1.15
CA ASP A 98 -6.75 3.97 -2.39
C ASP A 98 -5.26 3.92 -2.77
N GLY A 99 -4.84 2.82 -3.39
CA GLY A 99 -3.54 2.77 -4.04
C GLY A 99 -3.53 3.60 -5.32
N ALA A 100 -2.36 4.14 -5.66
CA ALA A 100 -2.18 4.86 -6.92
C ALA A 100 -2.13 3.89 -8.12
N THR A 101 -2.57 4.37 -9.27
CA THR A 101 -2.49 3.62 -10.53
C THR A 101 -1.03 3.25 -10.85
N GLY A 102 -0.83 2.02 -11.33
CA GLY A 102 0.49 1.57 -11.76
C GLY A 102 0.96 2.26 -13.04
N MET A 103 2.26 2.17 -13.30
CA MET A 103 2.89 2.68 -14.53
C MET A 103 3.80 1.61 -15.11
N ALA A 104 3.81 1.48 -16.41
CA ALA A 104 4.78 0.67 -17.14
C ALA A 104 5.54 1.56 -18.13
N ILE A 105 6.87 1.44 -18.15
CA ILE A 105 7.75 2.12 -19.11
C ILE A 105 8.40 1.03 -19.96
N VAL A 106 8.22 1.13 -21.26
CA VAL A 106 8.82 0.21 -22.25
C VAL A 106 9.80 1.01 -23.09
N GLU A 107 11.05 0.60 -23.10
CA GLU A 107 12.08 1.15 -23.96
C GLU A 107 12.49 0.10 -24.98
N GLU A 108 12.48 0.45 -26.25
CA GLU A 108 12.92 -0.40 -27.35
C GLU A 108 14.15 0.23 -28.03
N PHE A 109 15.16 -0.59 -28.25
CA PHE A 109 16.35 -0.18 -28.95
C PHE A 109 16.40 -0.87 -30.32
N ALA A 110 16.48 -0.07 -31.35
CA ALA A 110 16.62 -0.57 -32.73
C ALA A 110 18.09 -0.94 -33.04
#